data_3ada9faa0addf7007a72caa9017abdba
#
_entry.id   3ada9faa0addf7007a72caa9017abdba
#
_cell.length_a   1.000
_cell.length_b   1.000
_cell.length_c   1.000
_cell.angle_alpha   90.00
_cell.angle_beta   90.00
_cell.angle_gamma   90.00
#
_symmetry.space_group_name_H-M   'P 1'
#
loop_
_entity.id
_entity.type
_entity.pdbx_description
1 polymer ?
#
loop_
_entity_poly.entity_id
_entity_poly.type
_entity_poly.pdbx_seq_one_letter_code
_entity_poly.pdbx_strand_id
1 'polypeptide(L)'
;MTAFALEWLGGLYGSDLKKSLRRSHATQWSKEPWILGGVSAAPPGAQPSRRVLMEPVRERIFFAGEAVHETMWGTLGGAWESGERAADAVLKLFAPPVQTKQPTRPQPRRRKA
;
A
#
# COMPACT_ATOMS: atom_id res chain seq x y z
N MET A 1 -13.77 -11.73 22.16
CA MET A 1 -14.38 -11.30 20.89
C MET A 1 -15.58 -12.17 20.49
N THR A 2 -15.45 -13.47 20.38
CA THR A 2 -16.57 -14.37 19.98
C THR A 2 -17.77 -14.28 20.94
N ALA A 3 -17.58 -14.25 22.27
CA ALA A 3 -18.65 -14.11 23.24
C ALA A 3 -19.42 -12.80 23.06
N PHE A 4 -18.73 -11.68 22.87
CA PHE A 4 -19.34 -10.37 22.59
C PHE A 4 -20.17 -10.38 21.32
N ALA A 5 -19.64 -10.95 20.22
CA ALA A 5 -20.37 -11.04 18.95
C ALA A 5 -21.65 -11.90 19.11
N LEU A 6 -21.57 -13.01 19.84
CA LEU A 6 -22.72 -13.89 20.10
C LEU A 6 -23.78 -13.23 20.99
N GLU A 7 -23.37 -12.42 21.95
CA GLU A 7 -24.30 -11.65 22.79
C GLU A 7 -25.06 -10.64 21.94
N TRP A 8 -24.32 -9.86 21.13
CA TRP A 8 -24.90 -8.84 20.27
C TRP A 8 -25.84 -9.41 19.20
N LEU A 9 -25.41 -10.48 18.51
CA LEU A 9 -26.22 -11.19 17.53
C LEU A 9 -27.45 -11.88 18.19
N GLY A 10 -27.28 -12.38 19.41
CA GLY A 10 -28.39 -12.94 20.18
C GLY A 10 -29.48 -11.91 20.51
N GLY A 11 -29.10 -10.64 20.71
CA GLY A 11 -30.05 -9.53 20.87
C GLY A 11 -30.84 -9.23 19.58
N LEU A 12 -30.20 -9.38 18.42
CA LEU A 12 -30.84 -9.11 17.12
C LEU A 12 -31.68 -10.28 16.60
N TYR A 13 -31.20 -11.51 16.75
CA TYR A 13 -31.77 -12.71 16.10
C TYR A 13 -32.36 -13.72 17.10
N GLY A 14 -32.33 -13.41 18.38
CA GLY A 14 -32.86 -14.27 19.41
C GLY A 14 -31.87 -15.29 19.98
N SER A 15 -32.24 -15.92 21.09
CA SER A 15 -31.37 -16.84 21.84
C SER A 15 -31.03 -18.14 21.12
N ASP A 16 -31.85 -18.55 20.14
CA ASP A 16 -31.64 -19.77 19.36
C ASP A 16 -30.46 -19.69 18.39
N LEU A 17 -29.96 -18.49 18.11
CA LEU A 17 -28.73 -18.28 17.35
C LEU A 17 -27.55 -19.04 17.91
N LYS A 18 -27.40 -19.07 19.25
CA LYS A 18 -26.32 -19.80 19.93
C LYS A 18 -26.36 -21.31 19.68
N LYS A 19 -27.56 -21.89 19.54
CA LYS A 19 -27.75 -23.32 19.22
C LYS A 19 -27.41 -23.63 17.76
N SER A 20 -27.55 -22.64 16.87
CA SER A 20 -27.26 -22.79 15.44
C SER A 20 -25.80 -22.61 15.10
N LEU A 21 -24.99 -22.03 16.01
CA LEU A 21 -23.56 -21.84 15.79
C LEU A 21 -22.80 -23.14 15.75
N ARG A 22 -22.22 -23.48 14.60
CA ARG A 22 -21.40 -24.67 14.41
C ARG A 22 -19.92 -24.46 14.65
N ARG A 23 -19.40 -23.32 14.23
CA ARG A 23 -17.97 -22.96 14.32
C ARG A 23 -17.81 -21.46 14.39
N SER A 24 -16.84 -20.99 15.15
CA SER A 24 -16.39 -19.60 15.13
C SER A 24 -14.87 -19.53 15.01
N HIS A 25 -14.37 -18.53 14.32
CA HIS A 25 -12.96 -18.22 14.24
C HIS A 25 -12.78 -16.72 14.43
N ALA A 26 -11.85 -16.34 15.28
CA ALA A 26 -11.46 -14.95 15.47
C ALA A 26 -9.98 -14.77 15.16
N THR A 27 -9.68 -13.86 14.24
CA THR A 27 -8.30 -13.49 13.93
C THR A 27 -7.69 -12.69 15.07
N GLN A 28 -6.38 -12.74 15.20
CA GLN A 28 -5.63 -12.00 16.22
C GLN A 28 -4.52 -11.15 15.60
N TRP A 29 -4.82 -10.46 14.50
CA TRP A 29 -3.85 -9.66 13.74
C TRP A 29 -3.06 -8.67 14.60
N SER A 30 -3.69 -8.11 15.64
CA SER A 30 -3.03 -7.20 16.59
C SER A 30 -1.96 -7.88 17.47
N LYS A 31 -1.95 -9.20 17.54
CA LYS A 31 -0.96 -9.99 18.30
C LYS A 31 0.11 -10.62 17.41
N GLU A 32 -0.10 -10.62 16.10
CA GLU A 32 0.87 -11.13 15.15
C GLU A 32 2.08 -10.19 15.08
N PRO A 33 3.30 -10.63 15.41
CA PRO A 33 4.46 -9.77 15.58
C PRO A 33 4.87 -9.03 14.30
N TRP A 34 4.47 -9.54 13.13
CA TRP A 34 4.78 -8.96 11.83
C TRP A 34 3.66 -8.05 11.27
N ILE A 35 2.51 -8.00 11.94
CA ILE A 35 1.32 -7.28 11.46
C ILE A 35 0.90 -6.19 12.44
N LEU A 36 0.71 -6.55 13.71
CA LEU A 36 0.38 -5.67 14.84
C LEU A 36 -0.91 -4.85 14.68
N GLY A 37 -1.73 -5.20 13.70
CA GLY A 37 -2.97 -4.46 13.47
C GLY A 37 -3.74 -4.97 12.25
N GLY A 38 -4.82 -4.30 11.89
CA GLY A 38 -5.64 -4.60 10.72
C GLY A 38 -5.51 -3.55 9.61
N VAL A 39 -5.51 -2.29 10.00
CA VAL A 39 -5.44 -1.13 9.08
C VAL A 39 -4.55 -0.07 9.69
N SER A 40 -3.76 0.61 8.88
CA SER A 40 -2.92 1.71 9.34
C SER A 40 -3.77 2.90 9.78
N ALA A 41 -3.38 3.54 10.86
CA ALA A 41 -4.01 4.78 11.34
C ALA A 41 -2.93 5.84 11.58
N ALA A 42 -3.29 7.09 11.34
CA ALA A 42 -2.46 8.24 11.70
C ALA A 42 -3.16 9.06 12.78
N PRO A 43 -2.46 9.56 13.79
CA PRO A 43 -3.02 10.55 14.72
C PRO A 43 -3.54 11.78 13.98
N PRO A 44 -4.47 12.55 14.57
CA PRO A 44 -4.94 13.79 13.98
C PRO A 44 -3.77 14.72 13.59
N GLY A 45 -3.78 15.21 12.36
CA GLY A 45 -2.73 16.09 11.82
C GLY A 45 -1.47 15.38 11.31
N ALA A 46 -1.28 14.08 11.55
CA ALA A 46 -0.09 13.34 11.12
C ALA A 46 -0.20 12.69 9.73
N GLN A 47 -1.31 12.87 9.01
CA GLN A 47 -1.50 12.35 7.65
C GLN A 47 -0.35 12.68 6.68
N PRO A 48 0.22 13.90 6.65
CA PRO A 48 1.34 14.22 5.77
C PRO A 48 2.58 13.36 5.98
N SER A 49 2.75 12.75 7.17
CA SER A 49 3.88 11.85 7.46
C SER A 49 3.87 10.57 6.61
N ARG A 50 2.74 10.21 5.97
CA ARG A 50 2.69 9.10 5.03
C ARG A 50 3.61 9.31 3.82
N ARG A 51 3.83 10.56 3.41
CA ARG A 51 4.78 10.90 2.34
C ARG A 51 6.20 10.47 2.67
N VAL A 52 6.60 10.63 3.93
CA VAL A 52 7.93 10.20 4.38
C VAL A 52 8.14 8.70 4.20
N LEU A 53 7.07 7.89 4.41
CA LEU A 53 7.12 6.45 4.16
C LEU A 53 7.20 6.09 2.67
N MET A 54 6.86 7.02 1.77
CA MET A 54 6.97 6.81 0.33
C MET A 54 8.39 6.99 -0.20
N GLU A 55 9.25 7.66 0.56
CA GLU A 55 10.62 7.92 0.17
C GLU A 55 11.52 6.70 0.44
N PRO A 56 12.34 6.30 -0.52
CA PRO A 56 13.29 5.21 -0.32
C PRO A 56 14.34 5.57 0.75
N VAL A 57 14.61 4.65 1.66
CA VAL A 57 15.69 4.83 2.63
C VAL A 57 17.03 4.46 1.98
N ARG A 58 17.89 5.44 1.77
CA ARG A 58 19.22 5.29 1.15
C ARG A 58 19.19 4.54 -0.19
N GLU A 59 18.14 4.69 -0.96
CA GLU A 59 17.93 4.00 -2.25
C GLU A 59 18.03 2.46 -2.17
N ARG A 60 17.84 1.89 -0.99
CA ARG A 60 17.98 0.46 -0.73
C ARG A 60 16.75 -0.18 -0.13
N ILE A 61 15.97 0.57 0.66
CA ILE A 61 14.78 0.08 1.33
C ILE A 61 13.59 0.85 0.78
N PHE A 62 12.63 0.12 0.26
CA PHE A 62 11.39 0.65 -0.32
C PHE A 62 10.21 0.09 0.44
N PHE A 63 9.26 0.94 0.75
CA PHE A 63 8.04 0.55 1.43
C PHE A 63 6.88 0.52 0.46
N ALA A 64 6.04 -0.51 0.58
CA ALA A 64 4.79 -0.66 -0.14
C ALA A 64 3.72 -1.21 0.80
N GLY A 65 2.47 -1.02 0.47
CA GLY A 65 1.33 -1.43 1.26
C GLY A 65 0.34 -0.29 1.46
N GLU A 66 -0.81 -0.59 2.06
CA GLU A 66 -1.88 0.39 2.25
C GLU A 66 -1.44 1.60 3.08
N ALA A 67 -0.56 1.38 4.07
CA ALA A 67 -0.05 2.43 4.95
C ALA A 67 0.75 3.51 4.22
N VAL A 68 1.36 3.17 3.09
CA VAL A 68 2.26 4.02 2.31
C VAL A 68 1.53 4.81 1.22
N HIS A 69 0.21 4.64 1.10
CA HIS A 69 -0.58 5.41 0.15
C HIS A 69 -1.12 6.69 0.80
N GLU A 70 -1.02 7.81 0.09
CA GLU A 70 -1.34 9.13 0.65
C GLU A 70 -2.85 9.35 0.82
N THR A 71 -3.66 8.92 -0.15
CA THR A 71 -5.10 9.19 -0.21
C THR A 71 -5.96 7.94 -0.09
N MET A 72 -5.47 6.79 -0.53
CA MET A 72 -6.19 5.51 -0.48
C MET A 72 -5.61 4.54 0.55
N TRP A 73 -5.10 5.06 1.68
CA TRP A 73 -4.69 4.18 2.79
C TRP A 73 -5.88 3.34 3.28
N GLY A 74 -5.58 2.18 3.85
CA GLY A 74 -6.62 1.25 4.32
C GLY A 74 -7.35 0.51 3.21
N THR A 75 -6.97 0.69 1.95
CA THR A 75 -7.62 0.03 0.82
C THR A 75 -6.70 -0.91 0.06
N LEU A 76 -7.30 -1.90 -0.61
CA LEU A 76 -6.58 -2.80 -1.50
C LEU A 76 -6.00 -2.05 -2.70
N GLY A 77 -6.74 -1.08 -3.26
CA GLY A 77 -6.27 -0.23 -4.37
C GLY A 77 -5.02 0.55 -4.00
N GLY A 78 -5.02 1.19 -2.82
CA GLY A 78 -3.85 1.91 -2.32
C GLY A 78 -2.65 1.01 -2.07
N ALA A 79 -2.87 -0.21 -1.56
CA ALA A 79 -1.82 -1.21 -1.41
C ALA A 79 -1.20 -1.59 -2.77
N TRP A 80 -2.03 -1.82 -3.78
CA TRP A 80 -1.60 -2.15 -5.14
C TRP A 80 -0.79 -1.02 -5.77
N GLU A 81 -1.32 0.19 -5.83
CA GLU A 81 -0.64 1.35 -6.42
C GLU A 81 0.69 1.66 -5.73
N SER A 82 0.75 1.53 -4.40
CA SER A 82 2.00 1.71 -3.67
C SER A 82 3.05 0.67 -4.04
N GLY A 83 2.61 -0.57 -4.33
CA GLY A 83 3.47 -1.66 -4.80
C GLY A 83 4.05 -1.37 -6.18
N GLU A 84 3.22 -0.95 -7.14
CA GLU A 84 3.66 -0.56 -8.49
C GLU A 84 4.67 0.60 -8.43
N ARG A 85 4.37 1.63 -7.65
CA ARG A 85 5.28 2.76 -7.45
C ARG A 85 6.64 2.32 -6.89
N ALA A 86 6.65 1.46 -5.88
CA ALA A 86 7.88 0.96 -5.27
C ALA A 86 8.68 0.11 -6.28
N ALA A 87 8.01 -0.74 -7.06
CA ALA A 87 8.62 -1.54 -8.11
C ALA A 87 9.26 -0.65 -9.20
N ASP A 88 8.54 0.37 -9.66
CA ASP A 88 9.06 1.32 -10.65
C ASP A 88 10.28 2.09 -10.12
N ALA A 89 10.28 2.47 -8.85
CA ALA A 89 11.42 3.13 -8.24
C ALA A 89 12.64 2.22 -8.20
N VAL A 90 12.47 0.94 -7.85
CA VAL A 90 13.54 -0.07 -7.89
C VAL A 90 14.03 -0.28 -9.33
N LEU A 91 13.14 -0.44 -10.28
CA LEU A 91 13.52 -0.66 -11.68
C LEU A 91 14.37 0.49 -12.26
N LYS A 92 14.05 1.74 -11.89
CA LYS A 92 14.84 2.91 -12.30
C LYS A 92 16.29 2.87 -11.83
N LEU A 93 16.57 2.26 -10.67
CA LEU A 93 17.93 2.09 -10.18
C LEU A 93 18.75 1.09 -11.01
N PHE A 94 18.10 0.12 -11.62
CA PHE A 94 18.72 -0.91 -12.44
C PHE A 94 18.57 -0.68 -13.93
N ALA A 95 17.80 0.32 -14.34
CA ALA A 95 17.66 0.67 -15.75
C ALA A 95 19.01 1.14 -16.31
N PRO A 96 19.45 0.64 -17.46
CA PRO A 96 20.63 1.18 -18.12
C PRO A 96 20.40 2.66 -18.42
N PRO A 97 21.46 3.50 -18.36
CA PRO A 97 21.33 4.93 -18.66
C PRO A 97 20.69 5.11 -20.03
N VAL A 98 19.60 5.83 -20.08
CA VAL A 98 18.92 6.16 -21.33
C VAL A 98 19.92 6.93 -22.19
N GLN A 99 20.40 6.29 -23.29
CA GLN A 99 21.20 7.00 -24.30
C GLN A 99 20.28 8.03 -24.96
N THR A 100 20.29 9.26 -24.49
CA THR A 100 19.69 10.38 -25.18
C THR A 100 20.43 10.51 -26.52
N LYS A 101 19.79 10.05 -27.63
CA LYS A 101 20.29 10.34 -28.97
C LYS A 101 20.46 11.87 -29.05
N GLN A 102 21.71 12.33 -29.11
CA GLN A 102 21.98 13.75 -29.36
C GLN A 102 21.22 14.13 -30.64
N PRO A 103 20.50 15.26 -30.63
CA PRO A 103 19.86 15.75 -31.83
C PRO A 103 20.92 15.91 -32.90
N THR A 104 20.79 15.15 -34.00
CA THR A 104 21.69 15.27 -35.15
C THR A 104 21.63 16.71 -35.64
N ARG A 105 22.76 17.41 -35.53
CA ARG A 105 22.91 18.80 -36.02
C ARG A 105 22.50 18.81 -37.51
N PRO A 106 21.57 19.69 -37.95
CA PRO A 106 21.18 19.76 -39.34
C PRO A 106 22.43 20.07 -40.21
N GLN A 107 22.71 19.21 -41.18
CA GLN A 107 23.80 19.47 -42.14
C GLN A 107 23.45 20.73 -42.96
N PRO A 108 24.40 21.64 -43.16
CA PRO A 108 24.16 22.83 -43.98
C PRO A 108 23.84 22.38 -45.41
N ARG A 109 22.72 22.84 -45.94
CA ARG A 109 22.36 22.63 -47.36
C ARG A 109 23.45 23.16 -48.25
N ARG A 110 24.11 22.29 -49.01
CA ARG A 110 25.00 22.69 -50.12
C ARG A 110 24.20 23.53 -51.10
N ARG A 111 24.52 24.82 -51.23
CA ARG A 111 24.01 25.63 -52.36
C ARG A 111 24.59 25.06 -53.64
N LYS A 112 23.72 24.64 -54.54
CA LYS A 112 24.11 24.38 -55.92
C LYS A 112 24.40 25.69 -56.60
N ALA A 113 25.60 25.83 -57.20
CA ALA A 113 25.97 26.92 -58.06
C ALA A 113 25.24 26.81 -59.40
#